data_13cc6946bf519ea0b40cfd745e6b4717
#
_entry.id   13cc6946bf519ea0b40cfd745e6b4717
#
_cell.length_a   1.000
_cell.length_b   1.000
_cell.length_c   1.000
_cell.angle_alpha   90.00
_cell.angle_beta   90.00
_cell.angle_gamma   90.00
#
_symmetry.space_group_name_H-M   'P 1'
#
loop_
_entity.id
_entity.type
_entity.pdbx_description
1 polymer ?
#
loop_
_entity_poly.entity_id
_entity_poly.type
_entity_poly.pdbx_seq_one_letter_code
_entity_poly.pdbx_strand_id
1 'polypeptide(L)'
;MRSINERIKEYRNRLHLSQVYVANCLGINRATYTQMENGNRKITAEDISRLSNLFGVSADSLLNNNDISQPATIFARSFEKLDEVDQEEIMNLIRFKEQMKMQRVK
;
A
#
# COMPACT_ATOMS: atom_id res chain seq x y z
N MET A 1 4.71 -6.79 -19.58
CA MET A 1 5.01 -7.15 -18.18
C MET A 1 5.48 -5.96 -17.39
N ARG A 2 4.86 -5.71 -16.28
CA ARG A 2 5.32 -4.60 -15.43
C ARG A 2 6.54 -5.00 -14.64
N SER A 3 7.50 -4.07 -14.58
CA SER A 3 8.68 -4.26 -13.74
C SER A 3 8.32 -4.05 -12.28
N ILE A 4 9.23 -4.43 -11.38
CA ILE A 4 9.01 -4.28 -9.95
C ILE A 4 8.85 -2.80 -9.56
N ASN A 5 9.62 -1.90 -10.18
CA ASN A 5 9.50 -0.47 -9.89
C ASN A 5 8.12 0.08 -10.26
N GLU A 6 7.56 -0.37 -11.36
CA GLU A 6 6.21 0.03 -11.75
C GLU A 6 5.15 -0.51 -10.78
N ARG A 7 5.32 -1.74 -10.30
CA ARG A 7 4.40 -2.31 -9.33
C ARG A 7 4.44 -1.57 -7.99
N ILE A 8 5.63 -1.16 -7.56
CA ILE A 8 5.78 -0.36 -6.34
C ILE A 8 4.99 0.94 -6.45
N LYS A 9 5.13 1.62 -7.57
CA LYS A 9 4.39 2.86 -7.84
C LYS A 9 2.88 2.60 -7.83
N GLU A 10 2.46 1.53 -8.45
CA GLU A 10 1.05 1.17 -8.51
C GLU A 10 0.45 0.89 -7.13
N TYR A 11 1.14 0.10 -6.30
CA TYR A 11 0.68 -0.16 -4.94
C TYR A 11 0.59 1.14 -4.13
N ARG A 12 1.60 1.99 -4.25
CA ARG A 12 1.60 3.28 -3.56
C ARG A 12 0.37 4.11 -3.96
N ASN A 13 0.11 4.20 -5.26
CA ASN A 13 -1.02 4.96 -5.78
C ASN A 13 -2.37 4.38 -5.33
N ARG A 14 -2.49 3.07 -5.32
CA ARG A 14 -3.73 2.40 -4.87
C ARG A 14 -4.04 2.70 -3.41
N LEU A 15 -3.01 2.86 -2.59
CA LEU A 15 -3.16 3.17 -1.18
C LEU A 15 -3.19 4.67 -0.91
N HIS A 16 -3.10 5.49 -1.96
CA HIS A 16 -3.11 6.95 -1.86
C HIS A 16 -1.99 7.49 -0.97
N LEU A 17 -0.83 6.84 -1.03
CA LEU A 17 0.35 7.26 -0.26
C LEU A 17 1.21 8.21 -1.09
N SER A 18 1.84 9.19 -0.43
CA SER A 18 2.77 10.08 -1.09
C SER A 18 4.15 9.44 -1.20
N GLN A 19 4.95 9.93 -2.15
CA GLN A 19 6.33 9.50 -2.28
C GLN A 19 7.13 9.82 -1.00
N VAL A 20 6.87 10.99 -0.42
CA VAL A 20 7.55 11.40 0.83
C VAL A 20 7.26 10.41 1.95
N TYR A 21 6.00 10.03 2.10
CA TYR A 21 5.62 9.10 3.16
C TYR A 21 6.32 7.75 3.01
N VAL A 22 6.31 7.19 1.80
CA VAL A 22 6.94 5.90 1.55
C VAL A 22 8.46 5.99 1.73
N ALA A 23 9.06 7.08 1.24
CA ALA A 23 10.50 7.31 1.41
C ALA A 23 10.87 7.32 2.90
N ASN A 24 10.08 8.00 3.71
CA ASN A 24 10.31 8.04 5.15
C ASN A 24 10.21 6.65 5.79
N CYS A 25 9.26 5.85 5.35
CA CYS A 25 9.11 4.47 5.84
C CYS A 25 10.30 3.59 5.47
N LEU A 26 10.93 3.88 4.34
CA LEU A 26 12.13 3.15 3.90
C LEU A 26 13.42 3.72 4.48
N GLY A 27 13.36 4.86 5.16
CA GLY A 27 14.54 5.50 5.70
C GLY A 27 15.43 6.15 4.65
N ILE A 28 14.85 6.59 3.54
CA ILE A 28 15.56 7.25 2.44
C ILE A 28 14.88 8.58 2.13
N ASN A 29 15.57 9.45 1.38
CA ASN A 29 14.95 10.70 0.98
C ASN A 29 14.05 10.50 -0.25
N ARG A 30 13.20 11.49 -0.50
CA ARG A 30 12.24 11.43 -1.62
C ARG A 30 12.92 11.27 -2.97
N ALA A 31 14.03 12.00 -3.20
CA ALA A 31 14.71 11.92 -4.48
C ALA A 31 15.19 10.50 -4.78
N THR A 32 15.74 9.83 -3.77
CA THR A 32 16.19 8.45 -3.88
C THR A 32 15.00 7.52 -4.15
N TYR A 33 13.89 7.72 -3.46
CA TYR A 33 12.70 6.92 -3.68
C TYR A 33 12.13 7.13 -5.08
N THR A 34 12.13 8.38 -5.57
CA THR A 34 11.68 8.68 -6.93
C THR A 34 12.51 7.91 -7.96
N GLN A 35 13.83 7.83 -7.76
CA GLN A 35 14.69 7.05 -8.62
C GLN A 35 14.33 5.57 -8.59
N MET A 36 13.92 5.07 -7.45
CA MET A 36 13.47 3.69 -7.30
C MET A 36 12.22 3.42 -8.15
N GLU A 37 11.23 4.32 -8.11
CA GLU A 37 10.02 4.18 -8.93
C GLU A 37 10.30 4.31 -10.42
N ASN A 38 11.30 5.10 -10.79
CA ASN A 38 11.65 5.32 -12.18
C ASN A 38 12.57 4.23 -12.74
N GLY A 39 12.99 3.29 -11.92
CA GLY A 39 13.85 2.19 -12.37
C GLY A 39 15.32 2.54 -12.45
N ASN A 40 15.72 3.69 -11.91
CA ASN A 40 17.11 4.16 -11.95
C ASN A 40 17.92 3.79 -10.72
N ARG A 41 17.31 3.12 -9.78
CA ARG A 41 17.97 2.66 -8.57
C ARG A 41 17.64 1.19 -8.32
N LYS A 42 18.68 0.43 -7.94
CA LYS A 42 18.50 -0.97 -7.58
C LYS A 42 17.63 -1.11 -6.34
N ILE A 43 16.71 -2.07 -6.36
CA ILE A 43 15.85 -2.38 -5.26
C ILE A 43 16.43 -3.58 -4.53
N THR A 44 16.73 -3.41 -3.25
CA THR A 44 17.37 -4.46 -2.45
C THR A 44 16.33 -5.38 -1.81
N ALA A 45 16.78 -6.54 -1.31
CA ALA A 45 15.90 -7.44 -0.57
C ALA A 45 15.30 -6.76 0.66
N GLU A 46 16.07 -5.90 1.32
CA GLU A 46 15.57 -5.14 2.46
C GLU A 46 14.47 -4.18 2.06
N ASP A 47 14.65 -3.50 0.92
CA ASP A 47 13.62 -2.61 0.38
C ASP A 47 12.32 -3.38 0.11
N ILE A 48 12.43 -4.56 -0.49
CA ILE A 48 11.27 -5.42 -0.76
C ILE A 48 10.56 -5.80 0.54
N SER A 49 11.33 -6.16 1.55
CA SER A 49 10.76 -6.54 2.85
C SER A 49 9.98 -5.39 3.47
N ARG A 50 10.56 -4.20 3.47
CA ARG A 50 9.90 -3.01 4.03
C ARG A 50 8.68 -2.60 3.23
N LEU A 51 8.78 -2.65 1.91
CA LEU A 51 7.65 -2.30 1.04
C LEU A 51 6.50 -3.30 1.18
N SER A 52 6.81 -4.59 1.26
CA SER A 52 5.76 -5.60 1.43
C SER A 52 5.02 -5.40 2.76
N ASN A 53 5.74 -5.07 3.82
CA ASN A 53 5.12 -4.78 5.11
C ASN A 53 4.27 -3.52 5.05
N LEU A 54 4.78 -2.47 4.40
CA LEU A 54 4.07 -1.20 4.28
C LEU A 54 2.78 -1.36 3.47
N PHE A 55 2.86 -2.06 2.34
CA PHE A 55 1.72 -2.23 1.44
C PHE A 55 0.77 -3.34 1.88
N GLY A 56 1.19 -4.17 2.84
CA GLY A 56 0.36 -5.28 3.29
C GLY A 56 0.25 -6.41 2.27
N VAL A 57 1.29 -6.59 1.46
CA VAL A 57 1.34 -7.65 0.44
C VAL A 57 2.55 -8.53 0.67
N SER A 58 2.58 -9.68 0.02
CA SER A 58 3.74 -10.57 0.11
C SER A 58 4.86 -10.05 -0.77
N ALA A 59 6.10 -10.43 -0.44
CA ALA A 59 7.24 -10.13 -1.30
C ALA A 59 7.05 -10.75 -2.69
N ASP A 60 6.44 -11.92 -2.76
CA ASP A 60 6.15 -12.57 -4.03
C ASP A 60 5.24 -11.74 -4.92
N SER A 61 4.24 -11.08 -4.33
CA SER A 61 3.36 -10.19 -5.08
C SER A 61 4.11 -9.02 -5.70
N LEU A 62 5.12 -8.50 -4.99
CA LEU A 62 5.94 -7.43 -5.53
C LEU A 62 6.89 -7.91 -6.62
N LEU A 63 7.47 -9.11 -6.44
CA LEU A 63 8.52 -9.60 -7.31
C LEU A 63 8.00 -10.29 -8.57
N ASN A 64 6.94 -11.06 -8.44
CA ASN A 64 6.55 -12.01 -9.49
C ASN A 64 5.22 -11.71 -10.15
N ASN A 65 4.63 -10.58 -9.85
CA ASN A 65 3.38 -10.18 -10.49
C ASN A 65 2.25 -11.22 -10.38
N ASN A 66 2.28 -12.05 -9.33
CA ASN A 66 1.16 -12.92 -9.01
C ASN A 66 0.08 -12.06 -8.36
N ASP A 67 -0.36 -11.10 -9.12
CA ASP A 67 -1.12 -10.01 -8.57
C ASP A 67 -2.60 -10.30 -8.61
N ILE A 68 -3.04 -10.96 -7.58
CA ILE A 68 -4.44 -10.95 -7.21
C ILE A 68 -4.70 -9.87 -6.16
N SER A 69 -3.75 -8.97 -5.98
CA SER A 69 -3.90 -7.93 -4.96
C SER A 69 -4.88 -6.87 -5.43
N GLN A 70 -6.13 -7.16 -5.21
CA GLN A 70 -7.19 -6.19 -5.30
C GLN A 70 -7.04 -5.22 -4.13
N PRO A 71 -7.50 -3.98 -4.27
CA PRO A 71 -7.50 -3.05 -3.14
C PRO A 71 -8.12 -3.64 -1.87
N ALA A 72 -9.14 -4.45 -2.01
CA ALA A 72 -9.79 -5.11 -0.87
C ALA A 72 -8.82 -6.06 -0.15
N THR A 73 -8.00 -6.79 -0.88
CA THR A 73 -7.03 -7.71 -0.29
C THR A 73 -5.94 -6.96 0.45
N ILE A 74 -5.46 -5.87 -0.13
CA ILE A 74 -4.46 -5.00 0.50
C ILE A 74 -5.02 -4.43 1.79
N PHE A 75 -6.26 -3.93 1.75
CA PHE A 75 -6.94 -3.40 2.92
C PHE A 75 -7.06 -4.46 4.02
N ALA A 76 -7.51 -5.66 3.67
CA ALA A 76 -7.71 -6.72 4.64
C ALA A 76 -6.42 -7.08 5.38
N ARG A 77 -5.32 -7.19 4.66
CA ARG A 77 -4.02 -7.50 5.27
C ARG A 77 -3.52 -6.38 6.16
N SER A 78 -3.69 -5.14 5.73
CA SER A 78 -3.29 -3.98 6.54
C SER A 78 -4.16 -3.87 7.79
N PHE A 79 -5.45 -4.12 7.64
CA PHE A 79 -6.41 -4.08 8.73
C PHE A 79 -6.07 -5.11 9.81
N GLU A 80 -5.71 -6.33 9.40
CA GLU A 80 -5.35 -7.39 10.34
C GLU A 80 -4.14 -7.05 11.21
N LYS A 81 -3.27 -6.18 10.74
CA LYS A 81 -2.08 -5.76 11.48
C LYS A 81 -2.37 -4.72 12.56
N LEU A 82 -3.53 -4.11 12.53
CA LEU A 82 -3.91 -3.10 13.50
C LEU A 82 -4.39 -3.75 14.80
N ASP A 83 -4.29 -3.01 15.90
CA ASP A 83 -4.86 -3.49 17.16
C ASP A 83 -6.39 -3.39 17.14
N GLU A 84 -7.03 -3.96 18.15
CA GLU A 84 -8.49 -4.02 18.23
C GLU A 84 -9.14 -2.65 18.22
N VAL A 85 -8.54 -1.67 18.89
CA VAL A 85 -9.10 -0.32 18.98
C VAL A 85 -9.13 0.33 17.62
N ASP A 86 -7.99 0.25 16.89
CA ASP A 86 -7.89 0.83 15.56
C ASP A 86 -8.80 0.14 14.57
N GLN A 87 -8.92 -1.18 14.65
CA GLN A 87 -9.84 -1.94 13.80
C GLN A 87 -11.28 -1.50 14.02
N GLU A 88 -11.66 -1.31 15.27
CA GLU A 88 -13.02 -0.88 15.62
C GLU A 88 -13.31 0.52 15.08
N GLU A 89 -12.35 1.44 15.22
CA GLU A 89 -12.50 2.79 14.68
C GLU A 89 -12.70 2.80 13.17
N ILE A 90 -11.96 1.95 12.45
CA ILE A 90 -12.09 1.86 11.00
C ILE A 90 -13.45 1.26 10.63
N MET A 91 -13.89 0.23 11.33
CA MET A 91 -15.20 -0.37 11.08
C MET A 91 -16.33 0.63 11.33
N ASN A 92 -16.21 1.45 12.37
CA ASN A 92 -17.20 2.48 12.65
C ASN A 92 -17.23 3.54 11.53
N LEU A 93 -16.08 3.91 11.00
CA LEU A 93 -16.00 4.84 9.88
C LEU A 93 -16.68 4.27 8.64
N ILE A 94 -16.47 3.01 8.36
CA ILE A 94 -17.10 2.33 7.23
C ILE A 94 -18.62 2.34 7.38
N ARG A 95 -19.11 1.99 8.56
CA ARG A 95 -20.55 2.01 8.85
C ARG A 95 -21.15 3.40 8.68
N PHE A 96 -20.42 4.41 9.14
CA PHE A 96 -20.86 5.80 9.00
C PHE A 96 -20.99 6.18 7.52
N LYS A 97 -19.98 5.83 6.72
CA LYS A 97 -19.99 6.14 5.28
C LYS A 97 -21.10 5.41 4.55
N GLU A 98 -21.39 4.17 4.94
CA GLU A 98 -22.49 3.40 4.36
C GLU A 98 -23.84 4.07 4.65
N GLN A 99 -24.05 4.53 5.88
CA GLN A 99 -25.27 5.24 6.24
C GLN A 99 -25.42 6.54 5.47
N MET A 100 -24.32 7.28 5.34
CA MET A 100 -24.35 8.53 4.55
C MET A 100 -24.73 8.27 3.10
N LYS A 101 -24.20 7.19 2.53
CA LYS A 101 -24.51 6.82 1.16
C LYS A 101 -25.96 6.45 0.98
N MET A 102 -26.52 5.71 1.92
CA MET A 102 -27.94 5.36 1.87
C MET A 102 -28.84 6.59 1.92
N GLN A 103 -28.45 7.60 2.67
CA GLN A 103 -29.21 8.85 2.73
C GLN A 103 -29.15 9.64 1.42
N ARG A 104 -28.05 9.50 0.67
CA ARG A 104 -27.89 10.20 -0.62
C ARG A 104 -28.70 9.59 -1.74
N VAL A 105 -29.06 8.33 -1.62
CA VAL A 105 -29.70 7.57 -2.69
C VAL A 105 -31.20 7.84 -2.77
N LYS A 106 -31.75 8.60 -1.85
CA LYS A 106 -33.16 8.96 -1.89
C LYS A 106 -33.48 10.02 -2.95
#